data_af556dded6c824b50a3793d64e0c7266
#
_entry.id   af556dded6c824b50a3793d64e0c7266
#
_cell.length_a   1.000
_cell.length_b   1.000
_cell.length_c   1.000
_cell.angle_alpha   90.00
_cell.angle_beta   90.00
_cell.angle_gamma   90.00
#
_symmetry.space_group_name_H-M   'P 1'
#
loop_
_entity.id
_entity.type
_entity.pdbx_description
1 polymer ?
#
loop_
_entity_poly.entity_id
_entity_poly.type
_entity_poly.pdbx_seq_one_letter_code
_entity_poly.pdbx_strand_id
1 'polypeptide(L)'
;MSGNASSEAAKAIVRRNTEEVQGRGNFDVFEELFAHDFVDHTPQPNTTPDKAGVRRLYAYLRAAFPDFRAEIHWQLTDGDRVTTYKTYYGTHEGPFLGIAPTHRRIHFESVDVMSVQNGKITDHWGVGNLLSLMQQIGGWIPPADAPQQKLKK
;
A
#
# COMPACT_ATOMS: atom_id res chain seq x y z
N MET A 1 -25.98 19.19 2.14
CA MET A 1 -24.82 19.17 1.28
C MET A 1 -24.17 17.79 1.32
N SER A 2 -24.45 17.02 0.30
CA SER A 2 -24.00 15.61 0.20
C SER A 2 -22.48 15.44 0.01
N GLY A 3 -21.74 16.49 -0.43
CA GLY A 3 -20.34 16.40 -0.80
C GLY A 3 -19.38 16.05 0.36
N ASN A 4 -19.50 16.72 1.51
CA ASN A 4 -18.60 16.48 2.64
C ASN A 4 -18.85 15.14 3.34
N ALA A 5 -20.11 14.74 3.52
CA ALA A 5 -20.44 13.46 4.12
C ALA A 5 -20.00 12.29 3.24
N SER A 6 -20.18 12.40 1.92
CA SER A 6 -19.70 11.41 0.94
C SER A 6 -18.17 11.32 0.92
N SER A 7 -17.47 12.46 0.98
CA SER A 7 -15.99 12.52 1.04
C SER A 7 -15.45 11.88 2.31
N GLU A 8 -16.04 12.17 3.46
CA GLU A 8 -15.62 11.57 4.73
C GLU A 8 -15.89 10.05 4.76
N ALA A 9 -17.02 9.60 4.21
CA ALA A 9 -17.33 8.18 4.09
C ALA A 9 -16.33 7.46 3.16
N ALA A 10 -15.96 8.06 2.03
CA ALA A 10 -14.99 7.52 1.10
C ALA A 10 -13.60 7.41 1.75
N LYS A 11 -13.14 8.46 2.44
CA LYS A 11 -11.88 8.43 3.20
C LYS A 11 -11.88 7.32 4.25
N ALA A 12 -12.99 7.14 4.97
CA ALA A 12 -13.12 6.10 5.99
C ALA A 12 -12.99 4.69 5.40
N ILE A 13 -13.56 4.45 4.23
CA ILE A 13 -13.45 3.17 3.52
C ILE A 13 -12.00 2.88 3.15
N VAL A 14 -11.30 3.85 2.58
CA VAL A 14 -9.88 3.70 2.21
C VAL A 14 -9.01 3.52 3.47
N ARG A 15 -9.29 4.24 4.53
CA ARG A 15 -8.61 4.09 5.83
C ARG A 15 -8.79 2.69 6.39
N ARG A 16 -9.99 2.13 6.35
CA ARG A 16 -10.26 0.76 6.79
C ARG A 16 -9.41 -0.26 6.01
N ASN A 17 -9.28 -0.08 4.70
CA ASN A 17 -8.39 -0.94 3.92
C ASN A 17 -6.94 -0.87 4.42
N THR A 18 -6.45 0.32 4.69
CA THR A 18 -5.09 0.51 5.18
C THR A 18 -4.90 -0.08 6.58
N GLU A 19 -5.80 0.19 7.49
CA GLU A 19 -5.64 -0.21 8.91
C GLU A 19 -6.03 -1.65 9.19
N GLU A 20 -7.16 -2.11 8.63
CA GLU A 20 -7.71 -3.42 8.96
C GLU A 20 -7.22 -4.52 8.00
N VAL A 21 -7.09 -4.24 6.71
CA VAL A 21 -6.64 -5.23 5.73
C VAL A 21 -5.12 -5.27 5.65
N GLN A 22 -4.50 -4.18 5.26
CA GLN A 22 -3.05 -4.12 5.13
C GLN A 22 -2.37 -4.26 6.50
N GLY A 23 -2.85 -3.52 7.50
CA GLY A 23 -2.22 -3.45 8.83
C GLY A 23 -2.51 -4.62 9.74
N ARG A 24 -3.66 -5.30 9.60
CA ARG A 24 -4.05 -6.42 10.48
C ARG A 24 -4.27 -7.74 9.74
N GLY A 25 -4.26 -7.74 8.42
CA GLY A 25 -4.49 -8.93 7.62
C GLY A 25 -5.93 -9.44 7.66
N ASN A 26 -6.90 -8.56 7.90
CA ASN A 26 -8.31 -8.94 7.92
C ASN A 26 -8.87 -8.99 6.49
N PHE A 27 -8.73 -10.14 5.83
CA PHE A 27 -9.18 -10.33 4.46
C PHE A 27 -10.70 -10.43 4.31
N ASP A 28 -11.45 -10.66 5.37
CA ASP A 28 -12.92 -10.56 5.32
C ASP A 28 -13.33 -9.11 5.08
N VAL A 29 -12.63 -8.15 5.69
CA VAL A 29 -12.83 -6.71 5.42
C VAL A 29 -12.42 -6.37 3.98
N PHE A 30 -11.37 -6.97 3.45
CA PHE A 30 -10.98 -6.81 2.04
C PHE A 30 -12.15 -7.19 1.12
N GLU A 31 -12.77 -8.34 1.34
CA GLU A 31 -13.91 -8.80 0.55
C GLU A 31 -15.11 -7.84 0.64
N GLU A 32 -15.33 -7.26 1.82
CA GLU A 32 -16.37 -6.26 2.04
C GLU A 32 -16.11 -4.94 1.31
N LEU A 33 -14.86 -4.46 1.33
CA LEU A 33 -14.52 -3.12 0.84
C LEU A 33 -14.29 -3.03 -0.66
N PHE A 34 -13.79 -4.09 -1.30
CA PHE A 34 -13.43 -4.08 -2.72
C PHE A 34 -14.58 -4.53 -3.60
N ALA A 35 -14.86 -3.77 -4.65
CA ALA A 35 -15.84 -4.14 -5.66
C ALA A 35 -15.41 -5.41 -6.41
N HIS A 36 -16.37 -6.20 -6.84
CA HIS A 36 -16.10 -7.43 -7.59
C HIS A 36 -15.33 -7.16 -8.89
N ASP A 37 -15.65 -6.05 -9.57
CA ASP A 37 -15.05 -5.61 -10.82
C ASP A 37 -13.93 -4.57 -10.63
N PHE A 38 -13.31 -4.55 -9.45
CA PHE A 38 -12.18 -3.67 -9.13
C PHE A 38 -11.06 -3.78 -10.16
N VAL A 39 -10.46 -2.64 -10.51
CA VAL A 39 -9.32 -2.54 -11.44
C VAL A 39 -8.15 -1.84 -10.76
N ASP A 40 -6.99 -2.48 -10.80
CA ASP A 40 -5.70 -1.86 -10.44
C ASP A 40 -5.04 -1.32 -11.72
N HIS A 41 -4.93 -0.01 -11.84
CA HIS A 41 -4.33 0.65 -12.99
C HIS A 41 -2.80 0.69 -12.96
N THR A 42 -2.21 0.39 -11.81
CA THR A 42 -0.76 0.38 -11.59
C THR A 42 -0.32 -0.91 -10.90
N PRO A 43 -0.63 -2.08 -11.51
CA PRO A 43 -0.31 -3.34 -10.86
C PRO A 43 1.21 -3.50 -10.70
N GLN A 44 1.62 -4.11 -9.60
CA GLN A 44 3.02 -4.48 -9.41
C GLN A 44 3.42 -5.57 -10.41
N PRO A 45 4.71 -5.66 -10.77
CA PRO A 45 5.19 -6.73 -11.64
C PRO A 45 4.75 -8.12 -11.13
N ASN A 46 4.33 -8.97 -12.07
CA ASN A 46 3.84 -10.34 -11.79
C ASN A 46 2.53 -10.41 -10.99
N THR A 47 1.77 -9.31 -10.89
CA THR A 47 0.41 -9.32 -10.36
C THR A 47 -0.61 -9.11 -11.48
N THR A 48 -1.85 -9.50 -11.22
CA THR A 48 -2.97 -9.23 -12.14
C THR A 48 -3.69 -7.95 -11.74
N PRO A 49 -4.27 -7.18 -12.70
CA PRO A 49 -4.87 -5.88 -12.42
C PRO A 49 -6.30 -5.97 -11.87
N ASP A 50 -6.59 -6.98 -11.11
CA ASP A 50 -7.92 -7.28 -10.60
C ASP A 50 -7.92 -7.44 -9.06
N LYS A 51 -9.09 -7.62 -8.48
CA LYS A 51 -9.28 -7.83 -7.05
C LYS A 51 -8.43 -8.99 -6.53
N ALA A 52 -8.37 -10.10 -7.26
CA ALA A 52 -7.58 -11.26 -6.86
C ALA A 52 -6.07 -10.94 -6.84
N GLY A 53 -5.58 -10.14 -7.79
CA GLY A 53 -4.20 -9.69 -7.85
C GLY A 53 -3.80 -8.87 -6.63
N VAL A 54 -4.63 -7.92 -6.24
CA VAL A 54 -4.38 -7.09 -5.04
C VAL A 54 -4.42 -7.94 -3.76
N ARG A 55 -5.36 -8.87 -3.68
CA ARG A 55 -5.43 -9.78 -2.53
C ARG A 55 -4.15 -10.61 -2.38
N ARG A 56 -3.64 -11.15 -3.48
CA ARG A 56 -2.37 -11.88 -3.48
C ARG A 56 -1.19 -10.98 -3.08
N LEU A 57 -1.16 -9.74 -3.57
CA LEU A 57 -0.12 -8.79 -3.22
C LEU A 57 -0.12 -8.49 -1.71
N TYR A 58 -1.29 -8.24 -1.14
CA TYR A 58 -1.40 -7.98 0.31
C TYR A 58 -0.97 -9.19 1.14
N ALA A 59 -1.36 -10.39 0.74
CA ALA A 59 -0.91 -11.62 1.40
C ALA A 59 0.61 -11.81 1.31
N TYR A 60 1.19 -11.50 0.15
CA TYR A 60 2.62 -11.58 -0.08
C TYR A 60 3.40 -10.58 0.80
N LEU A 61 2.94 -9.34 0.88
CA LEU A 61 3.55 -8.32 1.75
C LEU A 61 3.49 -8.74 3.23
N ARG A 62 2.36 -9.27 3.68
CA ARG A 62 2.22 -9.71 5.06
C ARG A 62 3.06 -10.95 5.39
N ALA A 63 3.28 -11.83 4.43
CA ALA A 63 4.18 -12.97 4.61
C ALA A 63 5.64 -12.52 4.72
N ALA A 64 6.04 -11.51 3.93
CA ALA A 64 7.39 -10.94 4.00
C ALA A 64 7.60 -10.07 5.25
N PHE A 65 6.55 -9.33 5.65
CA PHE A 65 6.55 -8.40 6.78
C PHE A 65 5.34 -8.69 7.68
N PRO A 66 5.44 -9.65 8.61
CA PRO A 66 4.28 -10.06 9.43
C PRO A 66 3.69 -8.94 10.28
N ASP A 67 4.50 -7.95 10.64
CA ASP A 67 4.12 -6.75 11.38
C ASP A 67 3.80 -5.55 10.46
N PHE A 68 3.51 -5.80 9.18
CA PHE A 68 3.21 -4.77 8.19
C PHE A 68 2.09 -3.86 8.66
N ARG A 69 2.35 -2.55 8.65
CA ARG A 69 1.39 -1.52 9.04
C ARG A 69 1.67 -0.23 8.29
N ALA A 70 0.71 0.65 8.26
CA ALA A 70 0.86 1.96 7.64
C ALA A 70 0.42 3.06 8.60
N GLU A 71 1.10 4.19 8.51
CA GLU A 71 0.71 5.46 9.10
C GLU A 71 0.20 6.38 8.00
N ILE A 72 -1.06 6.78 8.09
CA ILE A 72 -1.66 7.72 7.15
C ILE A 72 -1.32 9.14 7.61
N HIS A 73 -0.64 9.90 6.75
CA HIS A 73 -0.29 11.28 7.03
C HIS A 73 -1.44 12.23 6.70
N TRP A 74 -2.06 12.04 5.53
CA TRP A 74 -3.23 12.81 5.12
C TRP A 74 -3.98 12.09 3.99
N GLN A 75 -5.24 12.49 3.84
CA GLN A 75 -6.11 12.06 2.76
C GLN A 75 -6.80 13.28 2.15
N LEU A 76 -6.89 13.30 0.84
CA LEU A 76 -7.62 14.31 0.07
C LEU A 76 -8.63 13.63 -0.83
N THR A 77 -9.73 14.30 -1.13
CA THR A 77 -10.74 13.80 -2.06
C THR A 77 -10.96 14.78 -3.20
N ASP A 78 -11.19 14.23 -4.37
CA ASP A 78 -11.70 14.94 -5.54
C ASP A 78 -12.75 14.04 -6.20
N GLY A 79 -14.02 14.45 -6.10
CA GLY A 79 -15.13 13.60 -6.52
C GLY A 79 -15.17 12.29 -5.74
N ASP A 80 -15.16 11.16 -6.44
CA ASP A 80 -15.14 9.81 -5.86
C ASP A 80 -13.73 9.27 -5.58
N ARG A 81 -12.69 10.07 -5.87
CA ARG A 81 -11.30 9.67 -5.70
C ARG A 81 -10.73 10.14 -4.38
N VAL A 82 -10.09 9.22 -3.68
CA VAL A 82 -9.39 9.48 -2.41
C VAL A 82 -7.91 9.30 -2.63
N THR A 83 -7.13 10.37 -2.42
CA THR A 83 -5.67 10.29 -2.42
C THR A 83 -5.19 10.13 -0.98
N THR A 84 -4.33 9.16 -0.73
CA THR A 84 -3.77 8.88 0.59
C THR A 84 -2.25 8.92 0.53
N TYR A 85 -1.64 9.76 1.36
CA TYR A 85 -0.20 9.74 1.60
C TYR A 85 0.08 9.01 2.92
N LYS A 86 0.95 8.01 2.86
CA LYS A 86 1.22 7.14 4.01
C LYS A 86 2.66 6.61 3.99
N THR A 87 3.12 6.18 5.15
CA THR A 87 4.37 5.44 5.31
C THR A 87 4.06 4.04 5.78
N TYR A 88 4.59 3.04 5.09
CA TYR A 88 4.55 1.65 5.51
C TYR A 88 5.75 1.33 6.38
N TYR A 89 5.52 0.46 7.35
CA TYR A 89 6.54 -0.06 8.28
C TYR A 89 6.42 -1.58 8.36
N GLY A 90 7.53 -2.23 8.58
CA GLY A 90 7.54 -3.66 8.83
C GLY A 90 8.92 -4.16 9.21
N THR A 91 9.01 -5.45 9.52
CA THR A 91 10.26 -6.15 9.75
C THR A 91 10.37 -7.29 8.75
N HIS A 92 11.50 -7.37 8.06
CA HIS A 92 11.73 -8.34 6.98
C HIS A 92 11.99 -9.72 7.54
N GLU A 93 10.94 -10.50 7.75
CA GLU A 93 10.96 -11.82 8.36
C GLU A 93 10.69 -12.97 7.38
N GLY A 94 10.16 -12.67 6.19
CA GLY A 94 9.92 -13.64 5.13
C GLY A 94 10.59 -13.22 3.82
N PRO A 95 10.72 -14.14 2.84
CA PRO A 95 11.31 -13.80 1.55
C PRO A 95 10.54 -12.69 0.85
N PHE A 96 11.27 -11.74 0.26
CA PHE A 96 10.67 -10.65 -0.53
C PHE A 96 11.46 -10.45 -1.82
N LEU A 97 10.82 -10.59 -2.96
CA LEU A 97 11.39 -10.45 -4.30
C LEU A 97 12.72 -11.23 -4.46
N GLY A 98 12.74 -12.46 -3.97
CA GLY A 98 13.92 -13.34 -4.02
C GLY A 98 14.99 -13.05 -2.97
N ILE A 99 14.75 -12.10 -2.07
CA ILE A 99 15.69 -11.74 -1.01
C ILE A 99 15.30 -12.47 0.27
N ALA A 100 16.24 -13.23 0.82
CA ALA A 100 16.04 -13.94 2.08
C ALA A 100 15.83 -12.97 3.25
N PRO A 101 15.13 -13.39 4.31
CA PRO A 101 14.86 -12.52 5.47
C PRO A 101 16.15 -11.92 6.04
N THR A 102 16.16 -10.60 6.20
CA THR A 102 17.29 -9.86 6.79
C THR A 102 17.06 -9.51 8.26
N HIS A 103 15.84 -9.66 8.76
CA HIS A 103 15.39 -9.25 10.09
C HIS A 103 15.50 -7.74 10.33
N ARG A 104 15.66 -6.95 9.26
CA ARG A 104 15.75 -5.49 9.33
C ARG A 104 14.37 -4.87 9.40
N ARG A 105 14.24 -3.84 10.21
CA ARG A 105 13.09 -2.93 10.17
C ARG A 105 13.18 -2.07 8.93
N ILE A 106 12.06 -1.95 8.23
CA ILE A 106 11.98 -1.18 6.99
C ILE A 106 10.83 -0.16 7.09
N HIS A 107 10.93 0.88 6.28
CA HIS A 107 9.83 1.80 6.02
C HIS A 107 9.95 2.35 4.62
N PHE A 108 8.80 2.66 4.01
CA PHE A 108 8.77 3.31 2.70
C PHE A 108 7.46 4.06 2.52
N GLU A 109 7.53 5.20 1.84
CA GLU A 109 6.36 6.04 1.56
C GLU A 109 5.60 5.53 0.36
N SER A 110 4.30 5.81 0.36
CA SER A 110 3.42 5.53 -0.76
C SER A 110 2.36 6.63 -0.88
N VAL A 111 2.05 6.97 -2.12
CA VAL A 111 0.86 7.77 -2.45
C VAL A 111 -0.01 6.91 -3.33
N ASP A 112 -1.26 6.73 -2.94
CA ASP A 112 -2.23 6.05 -3.78
C ASP A 112 -3.51 6.86 -3.95
N VAL A 113 -4.21 6.54 -5.02
CA VAL A 113 -5.54 7.08 -5.33
C VAL A 113 -6.48 5.89 -5.47
N MET A 114 -7.58 5.92 -4.75
CA MET A 114 -8.63 4.92 -4.88
C MET A 114 -9.96 5.60 -5.19
N SER A 115 -10.67 5.10 -6.21
CA SER A 115 -12.07 5.48 -6.43
C SER A 115 -12.96 4.67 -5.52
N VAL A 116 -13.93 5.35 -4.91
CA VAL A 116 -14.95 4.72 -4.05
C VAL A 116 -16.32 5.04 -4.64
N GLN A 117 -17.04 4.01 -5.07
CA GLN A 117 -18.39 4.14 -5.64
C GLN A 117 -19.32 3.15 -4.94
N ASN A 118 -20.50 3.63 -4.54
CA ASN A 118 -21.51 2.83 -3.85
C ASN A 118 -20.94 2.09 -2.62
N GLY A 119 -20.06 2.75 -1.87
CA GLY A 119 -19.45 2.18 -0.67
C GLY A 119 -18.36 1.14 -0.92
N LYS A 120 -17.88 0.98 -2.16
CA LYS A 120 -16.86 0.01 -2.55
C LYS A 120 -15.68 0.68 -3.23
N ILE A 121 -14.48 0.15 -3.02
CA ILE A 121 -13.28 0.54 -3.74
C ILE A 121 -13.33 -0.11 -5.12
N THR A 122 -13.35 0.73 -6.16
CA THR A 122 -13.52 0.29 -7.56
C THR A 122 -12.25 0.35 -8.38
N ASP A 123 -11.33 1.26 -8.06
CA ASP A 123 -10.14 1.54 -8.84
C ASP A 123 -8.97 1.91 -7.91
N HIS A 124 -7.76 1.63 -8.37
CA HIS A 124 -6.54 1.99 -7.68
C HIS A 124 -5.48 2.48 -8.66
N TRP A 125 -4.80 3.55 -8.29
CA TRP A 125 -3.52 4.02 -8.84
C TRP A 125 -2.57 4.23 -7.67
N GLY A 126 -1.32 3.83 -7.79
CA GLY A 126 -0.41 4.04 -6.67
C GLY A 126 1.05 4.00 -7.09
N VAL A 127 1.87 4.74 -6.36
CA VAL A 127 3.31 4.76 -6.49
C VAL A 127 3.93 4.67 -5.09
N GLY A 128 4.80 3.70 -4.90
CA GLY A 128 5.54 3.51 -3.66
C GLY A 128 7.04 3.64 -3.87
N ASN A 129 7.75 4.06 -2.83
CA ASN A 129 9.20 4.16 -2.85
C ASN A 129 9.84 2.77 -2.63
N LEU A 130 9.59 1.85 -3.56
CA LEU A 130 10.10 0.47 -3.50
C LEU A 130 11.60 0.39 -3.67
N LEU A 131 12.22 1.34 -4.39
CA LEU A 131 13.67 1.38 -4.52
C LEU A 131 14.34 1.58 -3.16
N SER A 132 13.77 2.45 -2.31
CA SER A 132 14.25 2.62 -0.93
C SER A 132 14.11 1.33 -0.13
N LEU A 133 12.97 0.65 -0.23
CA LEU A 133 12.76 -0.64 0.42
C LEU A 133 13.82 -1.66 -0.04
N MET A 134 14.05 -1.78 -1.34
CA MET A 134 15.03 -2.71 -1.90
C MET A 134 16.44 -2.41 -1.40
N GLN A 135 16.81 -1.13 -1.29
CA GLN A 135 18.08 -0.72 -0.71
C GLN A 135 18.20 -1.15 0.76
N GLN A 136 17.14 -0.94 1.54
CA GLN A 136 17.13 -1.27 2.98
C GLN A 136 17.34 -2.75 3.25
N ILE A 137 16.81 -3.63 2.41
CA ILE A 137 16.98 -5.10 2.56
C ILE A 137 18.14 -5.66 1.74
N GLY A 138 18.93 -4.81 1.07
CA GLY A 138 20.11 -5.23 0.31
C GLY A 138 19.83 -5.79 -1.08
N GLY A 139 18.61 -5.62 -1.59
CA GLY A 139 18.24 -6.08 -2.94
C GLY A 139 18.65 -5.14 -4.07
N TRP A 140 19.05 -3.94 -3.72
CA TRP A 140 19.60 -2.95 -4.64
C TRP A 140 20.73 -2.18 -3.95
N ILE A 141 21.88 -2.10 -4.62
CA ILE A 141 23.03 -1.34 -4.16
C ILE A 141 23.20 -0.12 -5.06
N PRO A 142 23.12 1.11 -4.50
CA PRO A 142 23.31 2.32 -5.30
C PRO A 142 24.68 2.33 -5.98
N PRO A 143 24.76 2.78 -7.25
CA PRO A 143 26.07 3.00 -7.90
C PRO A 143 26.93 4.00 -7.08
N ALA A 144 28.26 3.91 -7.24
CA ALA A 144 29.20 4.77 -6.49
C ALA A 144 29.01 6.27 -6.78
N ASP A 145 28.44 6.61 -7.94
CA ASP A 145 28.15 7.99 -8.36
C ASP A 145 26.74 8.46 -7.98
N ALA A 146 25.94 7.61 -7.34
CA ALA A 146 24.61 8.00 -6.88
C ALA A 146 24.71 9.07 -5.78
N PRO A 147 23.78 10.06 -5.76
CA PRO A 147 23.73 11.03 -4.67
C PRO A 147 23.61 10.32 -3.32
N GLN A 148 24.50 10.64 -2.41
CA GLN A 148 24.45 10.07 -1.07
C GLN A 148 23.35 10.75 -0.27
N GLN A 149 22.38 10.00 0.24
CA GLN A 149 21.46 10.51 1.23
C GLN A 149 22.23 10.74 2.54
N LYS A 150 22.30 12.00 2.95
CA LYS A 150 22.71 12.29 4.33
C LYS A 150 21.60 11.77 5.24
N LEU A 151 21.85 10.64 5.91
CA LEU A 151 20.96 10.17 6.96
C LEU A 151 20.82 11.31 7.97
N LYS A 152 19.63 11.88 8.06
CA LYS A 152 19.31 12.78 9.18
C LYS A 152 19.41 11.93 10.45
N LYS A 153 20.38 12.26 11.26
CA LYS A 153 20.51 11.68 12.60
C LYS A 153 19.31 12.03 13.45
#